data_a5cc715626f808b64aae4d9d8dc0dd84
#
_entry.id   a5cc715626f808b64aae4d9d8dc0dd84
#
_cell.length_a   1.000
_cell.length_b   1.000
_cell.length_c   1.000
_cell.angle_alpha   90.00
_cell.angle_beta   90.00
_cell.angle_gamma   90.00
#
_symmetry.space_group_name_H-M   'P 1'
#
loop_
_entity.id
_entity.type
_entity.pdbx_description
1 polymer ?
#
loop_
_entity_poly.entity_id
_entity_poly.type
_entity_poly.pdbx_seq_one_letter_code
_entity_poly.pdbx_strand_id
1 'polypeptide(L)'
;MGARETALNALIACRKSGAWPNGALKEYIARDRLPPRDAALATRLCYGVLQNRNKLDFYLKQLLTGRLKDLHPVVRDILHLGLYQIYELDKVPESAAVNESVTLAKKYCKNPKAGALVNAVLRKAAATKGTLQEPVSYADRYSHPDELISLLKANLPKGKLEPMLIADNAAPRTVVQVNTLRTSAEELAERLTAEHVCVKPHEWMADCLVLSGTGSLEQLPAFREGLFYVQDPAAKLSVLCARLTESGGNVLDCCAAPGGKSFAAAIAMGGKGSIVSCDIYPHKTALIE
;
A
#
# COMPACT_ATOMS: atom_id res chain seq x y z
N MET A 1 -4.32 -2.98 22.31
CA MET A 1 -3.00 -2.71 21.69
C MET A 1 -3.07 -1.38 20.97
N GLY A 2 -1.93 -0.68 20.77
CA GLY A 2 -1.93 0.60 20.05
C GLY A 2 -1.46 0.42 18.60
N ALA A 3 -1.68 1.45 17.76
CA ALA A 3 -1.36 1.45 16.32
C ALA A 3 0.06 0.97 15.98
N ARG A 4 1.06 1.37 16.77
CA ARG A 4 2.48 1.00 16.56
C ARG A 4 2.74 -0.48 16.83
N GLU A 5 2.09 -1.02 17.82
CA GLU A 5 2.20 -2.45 18.17
C GLU A 5 1.53 -3.33 17.13
N THR A 6 0.36 -2.93 16.65
CA THR A 6 -0.35 -3.59 15.55
C THR A 6 0.49 -3.58 14.27
N ALA A 7 1.11 -2.45 13.92
CA ALA A 7 2.03 -2.36 12.79
C ALA A 7 3.25 -3.28 12.95
N LEU A 8 3.86 -3.34 14.15
CA LEU A 8 4.97 -4.23 14.43
C LEU A 8 4.58 -5.71 14.24
N ASN A 9 3.41 -6.11 14.74
CA ASN A 9 2.92 -7.48 14.60
C ASN A 9 2.71 -7.86 13.12
N ALA A 10 2.15 -6.95 12.32
CA ALA A 10 2.02 -7.15 10.88
C ALA A 10 3.38 -7.29 10.19
N LEU A 11 4.36 -6.43 10.49
CA LEU A 11 5.72 -6.53 9.95
C LEU A 11 6.40 -7.86 10.34
N ILE A 12 6.25 -8.30 11.57
CA ILE A 12 6.77 -9.59 12.04
C ILE A 12 6.12 -10.75 11.29
N ALA A 13 4.80 -10.72 11.06
CA ALA A 13 4.09 -11.73 10.29
C ALA A 13 4.57 -11.77 8.83
N CYS A 14 4.67 -10.62 8.15
CA CYS A 14 5.21 -10.53 6.80
C CYS A 14 6.62 -11.14 6.70
N ARG A 15 7.48 -10.86 7.68
CA ARG A 15 8.85 -11.37 7.68
C ARG A 15 8.95 -12.87 8.01
N LYS A 16 8.16 -13.38 8.99
CA LYS A 16 8.28 -14.76 9.48
C LYS A 16 7.54 -15.78 8.62
N SER A 17 6.33 -15.43 8.19
CA SER A 17 5.43 -16.36 7.49
C SER A 17 5.17 -15.99 6.02
N GLY A 18 5.81 -14.94 5.52
CA GLY A 18 5.53 -14.43 4.16
C GLY A 18 4.10 -13.91 4.00
N ALA A 19 3.43 -13.54 5.11
CA ALA A 19 2.08 -13.02 5.06
C ALA A 19 2.00 -11.75 4.20
N TRP A 20 0.94 -11.64 3.41
CA TRP A 20 0.67 -10.43 2.65
C TRP A 20 0.32 -9.27 3.59
N PRO A 21 0.95 -8.09 3.44
CA PRO A 21 0.75 -6.97 4.35
C PRO A 21 -0.72 -6.57 4.54
N ASN A 22 -1.49 -6.58 3.45
CA ASN A 22 -2.92 -6.25 3.49
C ASN A 22 -3.70 -7.21 4.38
N GLY A 23 -3.55 -8.52 4.20
CA GLY A 23 -4.21 -9.54 5.01
C GLY A 23 -3.81 -9.46 6.48
N ALA A 24 -2.49 -9.40 6.76
CA ALA A 24 -1.98 -9.29 8.11
C ALA A 24 -2.47 -8.02 8.83
N LEU A 25 -2.46 -6.87 8.17
CA LEU A 25 -2.97 -5.63 8.75
C LEU A 25 -4.46 -5.70 9.06
N LYS A 26 -5.28 -6.17 8.12
CA LYS A 26 -6.74 -6.30 8.31
C LYS A 26 -7.04 -7.20 9.52
N GLU A 27 -6.36 -8.34 9.62
CA GLU A 27 -6.49 -9.27 10.75
C GLU A 27 -6.10 -8.61 12.09
N TYR A 28 -4.91 -7.99 12.16
CA TYR A 28 -4.44 -7.41 13.42
C TYR A 28 -5.23 -6.17 13.82
N ILE A 29 -5.67 -5.32 12.89
CA ILE A 29 -6.53 -4.16 13.16
C ILE A 29 -7.86 -4.63 13.76
N ALA A 30 -8.48 -5.66 13.18
CA ALA A 30 -9.72 -6.24 13.67
C ALA A 30 -9.55 -6.90 15.05
N ARG A 31 -8.50 -7.72 15.22
CA ARG A 31 -8.15 -8.38 16.49
C ARG A 31 -7.96 -7.38 17.62
N ASP A 32 -7.23 -6.30 17.35
CA ASP A 32 -6.86 -5.29 18.33
C ASP A 32 -7.97 -4.23 18.50
N ARG A 33 -9.05 -4.30 17.72
CA ARG A 33 -10.21 -3.38 17.72
C ARG A 33 -9.77 -1.92 17.66
N LEU A 34 -8.85 -1.61 16.74
CA LEU A 34 -8.33 -0.25 16.65
C LEU A 34 -9.40 0.72 16.18
N PRO A 35 -9.50 1.91 16.80
CA PRO A 35 -10.34 2.99 16.28
C PRO A 35 -9.81 3.46 14.90
N PRO A 36 -10.64 4.07 14.05
CA PRO A 36 -10.29 4.43 12.67
C PRO A 36 -8.97 5.22 12.54
N ARG A 37 -8.72 6.15 13.44
CA ARG A 37 -7.49 6.95 13.46
C ARG A 37 -6.24 6.09 13.70
N ASP A 38 -6.31 5.17 14.65
CA ASP A 38 -5.20 4.28 14.99
C ASP A 38 -5.00 3.21 13.93
N ALA A 39 -6.09 2.71 13.31
CA ALA A 39 -6.03 1.80 12.18
C ALA A 39 -5.32 2.45 10.98
N ALA A 40 -5.64 3.72 10.67
CA ALA A 40 -4.97 4.49 9.63
C ALA A 40 -3.47 4.68 9.93
N LEU A 41 -3.11 4.98 11.20
CA LEU A 41 -1.71 5.10 11.61
C LEU A 41 -0.98 3.75 11.50
N ALA A 42 -1.57 2.65 11.97
CA ALA A 42 -0.98 1.31 11.87
C ALA A 42 -0.72 0.93 10.41
N THR A 43 -1.67 1.22 9.54
CA THR A 43 -1.57 1.00 8.09
C THR A 43 -0.43 1.82 7.49
N ARG A 44 -0.37 3.11 7.78
CA ARG A 44 0.70 4.00 7.29
C ARG A 44 2.08 3.58 7.78
N LEU A 45 2.20 3.15 9.03
CA LEU A 45 3.46 2.66 9.61
C LEU A 45 3.93 1.36 8.94
N CYS A 46 3.05 0.39 8.78
CA CYS A 46 3.40 -0.90 8.20
C CYS A 46 3.82 -0.76 6.72
N TYR A 47 2.99 -0.13 5.90
CA TYR A 47 3.32 0.07 4.49
C TYR A 47 4.51 1.01 4.30
N GLY A 48 4.60 2.08 5.09
CA GLY A 48 5.70 3.02 5.02
C GLY A 48 7.06 2.38 5.34
N VAL A 49 7.11 1.50 6.33
CA VAL A 49 8.33 0.73 6.64
C VAL A 49 8.66 -0.25 5.52
N LEU A 50 7.68 -0.98 4.99
CA LEU A 50 7.92 -1.95 3.91
C LEU A 50 8.41 -1.25 2.64
N GLN A 51 7.78 -0.15 2.28
CA GLN A 51 8.10 0.63 1.08
C GLN A 51 9.46 1.33 1.17
N ASN A 52 9.90 1.74 2.37
CA ASN A 52 11.14 2.48 2.57
C ASN A 52 12.26 1.63 3.19
N ARG A 53 12.18 0.32 3.12
CA ARG A 53 13.05 -0.59 3.87
C ARG A 53 14.54 -0.39 3.60
N ASN A 54 14.94 -0.27 2.34
CA ASN A 54 16.35 -0.09 1.97
C ASN A 54 16.86 1.29 2.41
N LYS A 55 16.05 2.34 2.25
CA LYS A 55 16.33 3.70 2.73
C LYS A 55 16.53 3.73 4.25
N LEU A 56 15.64 3.07 4.99
CA LEU A 56 15.75 2.96 6.43
C LEU A 56 16.99 2.15 6.86
N ASP A 57 17.33 1.09 6.15
CA ASP A 57 18.56 0.33 6.36
C ASP A 57 19.82 1.17 6.09
N PHE A 58 19.77 2.01 5.07
CA PHE A 58 20.87 2.93 4.75
C PHE A 58 21.12 3.92 5.91
N TYR A 59 20.07 4.48 6.49
CA TYR A 59 20.23 5.35 7.66
C TYR A 59 20.66 4.56 8.90
N LEU A 60 20.14 3.35 9.13
CA LEU A 60 20.56 2.51 10.25
C LEU A 60 22.06 2.20 10.22
N LYS A 61 22.63 1.95 9.04
CA LYS A 61 24.07 1.71 8.89
C LYS A 61 24.93 2.88 9.40
N GLN A 62 24.45 4.12 9.28
CA GLN A 62 25.17 5.32 9.77
C GLN A 62 24.95 5.57 11.27
N LEU A 63 23.83 5.12 11.80
CA LEU A 63 23.46 5.34 13.21
C LEU A 63 24.04 4.29 14.16
N LEU A 64 24.19 3.06 13.67
CA LEU A 64 24.71 1.93 14.45
C LEU A 64 26.23 2.00 14.63
N THR A 65 26.71 1.53 15.77
CA THR A 65 28.14 1.26 16.00
C THR A 65 28.56 -0.14 15.52
N GLY A 66 27.59 -1.08 15.44
CA GLY A 66 27.76 -2.44 14.95
C GLY A 66 27.17 -2.63 13.55
N ARG A 67 27.24 -3.87 13.05
CA ARG A 67 26.72 -4.20 11.71
C ARG A 67 25.22 -4.44 11.75
N LEU A 68 24.51 -3.96 10.75
CA LEU A 68 23.06 -4.14 10.60
C LEU A 68 22.62 -5.62 10.63
N LYS A 69 23.42 -6.52 10.06
CA LYS A 69 23.14 -7.96 10.02
C LYS A 69 23.19 -8.65 11.38
N ASP A 70 23.83 -8.03 12.36
CA ASP A 70 23.95 -8.59 13.72
C ASP A 70 22.77 -8.19 14.61
N LEU A 71 21.88 -7.32 14.13
CA LEU A 71 20.65 -6.95 14.84
C LEU A 71 19.65 -8.11 14.88
N HIS A 72 19.07 -8.32 16.06
CA HIS A 72 17.92 -9.21 16.16
C HIS A 72 16.78 -8.69 15.26
N PRO A 73 16.14 -9.54 14.43
CA PRO A 73 15.16 -9.09 13.44
C PRO A 73 14.04 -8.22 14.00
N VAL A 74 13.52 -8.53 15.19
CA VAL A 74 12.46 -7.71 15.83
C VAL A 74 12.99 -6.34 16.25
N VAL A 75 14.25 -6.24 16.69
CA VAL A 75 14.89 -4.94 17.00
C VAL A 75 15.01 -4.10 15.75
N ARG A 76 15.38 -4.72 14.61
CA ARG A 76 15.45 -4.03 13.32
C ARG A 76 14.06 -3.52 12.88
N ASP A 77 13.00 -4.36 12.99
CA ASP A 77 11.63 -3.93 12.68
C ASP A 77 11.19 -2.74 13.55
N ILE A 78 11.53 -2.75 14.86
CA ILE A 78 11.22 -1.64 15.78
C ILE A 78 12.01 -0.37 15.42
N LEU A 79 13.29 -0.50 15.08
CA LEU A 79 14.11 0.63 14.63
C LEU A 79 13.60 1.22 13.33
N HIS A 80 13.17 0.39 12.37
CA HIS A 80 12.52 0.87 11.15
C HIS A 80 11.25 1.67 11.45
N LEU A 81 10.39 1.18 12.35
CA LEU A 81 9.19 1.91 12.77
C LEU A 81 9.51 3.25 13.41
N GLY A 82 10.54 3.30 14.26
CA GLY A 82 11.00 4.53 14.90
C GLY A 82 11.56 5.53 13.88
N LEU A 83 12.45 5.09 13.00
CA LEU A 83 13.05 5.92 11.95
C LEU A 83 12.02 6.45 10.96
N TYR A 84 11.09 5.60 10.52
CA TYR A 84 10.03 6.02 9.61
C TYR A 84 9.18 7.14 10.23
N GLN A 85 8.87 7.06 11.53
CA GLN A 85 8.15 8.12 12.22
C GLN A 85 8.97 9.41 12.32
N ILE A 86 10.28 9.32 12.60
CA ILE A 86 11.15 10.48 12.76
C ILE A 86 11.39 11.19 11.42
N TYR A 87 11.60 10.45 10.33
CA TYR A 87 12.01 11.02 9.05
C TYR A 87 10.83 11.30 8.10
N GLU A 88 9.75 10.53 8.17
CA GLU A 88 8.68 10.56 7.16
C GLU A 88 7.32 11.04 7.71
N LEU A 89 7.18 11.27 9.03
CA LEU A 89 5.92 11.67 9.64
C LEU A 89 6.04 13.00 10.42
N ASP A 90 5.71 14.10 9.77
CA ASP A 90 5.81 15.44 10.38
C ASP A 90 4.89 15.66 11.60
N LYS A 91 3.77 14.93 11.67
CA LYS A 91 2.77 15.07 12.74
C LYS A 91 3.06 14.20 13.96
N VAL A 92 4.12 13.41 13.96
CA VAL A 92 4.51 12.56 15.08
C VAL A 92 5.69 13.20 15.80
N PRO A 93 5.55 13.57 17.09
CA PRO A 93 6.68 14.06 17.86
C PRO A 93 7.79 13.01 17.93
N GLU A 94 9.04 13.42 17.72
CA GLU A 94 10.20 12.51 17.75
C GLU A 94 10.33 11.80 19.10
N SER A 95 10.06 12.51 20.20
CA SER A 95 10.06 11.93 21.55
C SER A 95 9.04 10.79 21.70
N ALA A 96 7.86 10.93 21.07
CA ALA A 96 6.85 9.87 21.07
C ALA A 96 7.31 8.67 20.25
N ALA A 97 7.92 8.90 19.08
CA ALA A 97 8.48 7.82 18.26
C ALA A 97 9.55 7.02 19.02
N VAL A 98 10.46 7.71 19.74
CA VAL A 98 11.50 7.08 20.56
C VAL A 98 10.88 6.28 21.72
N ASN A 99 10.03 6.92 22.53
CA ASN A 99 9.50 6.30 23.76
C ASN A 99 8.65 5.05 23.46
N GLU A 100 7.79 5.13 22.45
CA GLU A 100 6.96 4.00 22.03
C GLU A 100 7.81 2.85 21.47
N SER A 101 8.85 3.17 20.68
CA SER A 101 9.77 2.14 20.17
C SER A 101 10.55 1.45 21.29
N VAL A 102 10.97 2.18 22.31
CA VAL A 102 11.62 1.61 23.51
C VAL A 102 10.66 0.70 24.27
N THR A 103 9.40 1.09 24.40
CA THR A 103 8.35 0.27 25.05
C THR A 103 8.13 -1.03 24.27
N LEU A 104 8.06 -0.97 22.94
CA LEU A 104 7.97 -2.15 22.09
C LEU A 104 9.21 -3.06 22.24
N ALA A 105 10.42 -2.48 22.28
CA ALA A 105 11.64 -3.26 22.45
C ALA A 105 11.65 -4.01 23.78
N LYS A 106 11.25 -3.36 24.88
CA LYS A 106 11.12 -4.01 26.20
C LYS A 106 10.10 -5.15 26.20
N LYS A 107 9.00 -4.99 25.44
CA LYS A 107 7.91 -5.98 25.40
C LYS A 107 8.24 -7.18 24.50
N TYR A 108 8.85 -6.94 23.33
CA TYR A 108 9.02 -7.96 22.28
C TYR A 108 10.41 -8.61 22.26
N CYS A 109 11.39 -8.03 22.94
CA CYS A 109 12.75 -8.56 22.95
C CYS A 109 13.11 -9.14 24.31
N LYS A 110 13.58 -10.40 24.32
CA LYS A 110 14.02 -11.07 25.55
C LYS A 110 15.29 -10.43 26.15
N ASN A 111 16.11 -9.79 25.34
CA ASN A 111 17.34 -9.14 25.79
C ASN A 111 17.02 -7.78 26.44
N PRO A 112 17.32 -7.58 27.72
CA PRO A 112 17.05 -6.32 28.41
C PRO A 112 17.81 -5.11 27.82
N LYS A 113 18.94 -5.37 27.13
CA LYS A 113 19.73 -4.33 26.46
C LYS A 113 19.05 -3.79 25.16
N ALA A 114 18.04 -4.49 24.63
CA ALA A 114 17.36 -4.07 23.40
C ALA A 114 16.72 -2.68 23.52
N GLY A 115 16.06 -2.40 24.66
CA GLY A 115 15.48 -1.09 24.92
C GLY A 115 16.49 0.05 24.96
N ALA A 116 17.66 -0.19 25.58
CA ALA A 116 18.75 0.78 25.63
C ALA A 116 19.33 1.05 24.23
N LEU A 117 19.54 0.00 23.43
CA LEU A 117 20.00 0.13 22.05
C LEU A 117 19.01 0.93 21.18
N VAL A 118 17.72 0.59 21.24
CA VAL A 118 16.69 1.31 20.48
C VAL A 118 16.64 2.78 20.88
N ASN A 119 16.70 3.08 22.19
CA ASN A 119 16.74 4.46 22.68
C ASN A 119 17.95 5.23 22.16
N ALA A 120 19.15 4.64 22.25
CA ALA A 120 20.38 5.29 21.80
C ALA A 120 20.34 5.60 20.30
N VAL A 121 19.96 4.61 19.47
CA VAL A 121 19.89 4.75 18.01
C VAL A 121 18.85 5.78 17.59
N LEU A 122 17.63 5.73 18.14
CA LEU A 122 16.56 6.66 17.74
C LEU A 122 16.77 8.08 18.27
N ARG A 123 17.37 8.27 19.45
CA ARG A 123 17.76 9.60 19.93
C ARG A 123 18.87 10.21 19.04
N LYS A 124 19.85 9.39 18.62
CA LYS A 124 20.86 9.82 17.66
C LYS A 124 20.20 10.19 16.32
N ALA A 125 19.25 9.38 15.84
CA ALA A 125 18.51 9.68 14.62
C ALA A 125 17.77 11.03 14.68
N ALA A 126 17.07 11.30 15.78
CA ALA A 126 16.39 12.58 15.99
C ALA A 126 17.37 13.76 16.03
N ALA A 127 18.49 13.61 16.76
CA ALA A 127 19.51 14.66 16.87
C ALA A 127 20.28 14.93 15.55
N THR A 128 20.35 13.95 14.66
CA THR A 128 21.06 14.06 13.37
C THR A 128 20.12 14.16 12.16
N LYS A 129 18.84 14.43 12.38
CA LYS A 129 17.86 14.63 11.30
C LYS A 129 18.32 15.74 10.37
N GLY A 130 18.39 15.43 9.06
CA GLY A 130 18.88 16.37 8.04
C GLY A 130 20.41 16.51 7.92
N THR A 131 21.20 15.80 8.75
CA THR A 131 22.68 15.84 8.67
C THR A 131 23.30 14.51 8.24
N LEU A 132 22.52 13.43 8.21
CA LEU A 132 22.98 12.14 7.68
C LEU A 132 23.16 12.23 6.17
N GLN A 133 24.07 11.40 5.65
CA GLN A 133 24.24 11.26 4.20
C GLN A 133 22.95 10.70 3.60
N GLU A 134 22.50 11.31 2.50
CA GLU A 134 21.40 10.80 1.72
C GLU A 134 21.84 9.64 0.81
N PRO A 135 20.96 8.66 0.56
CA PRO A 135 21.30 7.56 -0.33
C PRO A 135 21.51 8.04 -1.77
N VAL A 136 22.63 7.65 -2.36
CA VAL A 136 23.00 8.00 -3.75
C VAL A 136 22.47 6.95 -4.73
N SER A 137 22.48 5.67 -4.34
CA SER A 137 21.96 4.61 -5.20
C SER A 137 20.42 4.69 -5.33
N TYR A 138 19.89 4.39 -6.51
CA TYR A 138 18.43 4.30 -6.70
C TYR A 138 17.80 3.21 -5.83
N ALA A 139 18.51 2.10 -5.61
CA ALA A 139 18.04 1.01 -4.77
C ALA A 139 17.81 1.44 -3.32
N ASP A 140 18.72 2.20 -2.74
CA ASP A 140 18.56 2.71 -1.38
C ASP A 140 17.59 3.89 -1.32
N ARG A 141 17.70 4.85 -2.27
CA ARG A 141 16.86 6.06 -2.28
C ARG A 141 15.38 5.77 -2.45
N TYR A 142 15.05 4.86 -3.38
CA TYR A 142 13.67 4.51 -3.72
C TYR A 142 13.24 3.14 -3.17
N SER A 143 14.12 2.46 -2.42
CA SER A 143 13.85 1.16 -1.78
C SER A 143 13.40 0.06 -2.74
N HIS A 144 14.00 0.01 -3.94
CA HIS A 144 13.79 -1.06 -4.90
C HIS A 144 14.98 -2.04 -4.90
N PRO A 145 14.78 -3.34 -5.21
CA PRO A 145 15.89 -4.28 -5.36
C PRO A 145 16.84 -3.89 -6.49
N ASP A 146 18.16 -4.10 -6.31
CA ASP A 146 19.16 -3.76 -7.33
C ASP A 146 18.92 -4.48 -8.66
N GLU A 147 18.44 -5.72 -8.61
CA GLU A 147 18.08 -6.51 -9.79
C GLU A 147 16.95 -5.85 -10.59
N LEU A 148 15.91 -5.35 -9.88
CA LEU A 148 14.80 -4.64 -10.51
C LEU A 148 15.27 -3.32 -11.12
N ILE A 149 16.09 -2.55 -10.41
CA ILE A 149 16.69 -1.31 -10.95
C ILE A 149 17.48 -1.58 -12.23
N SER A 150 18.29 -2.64 -12.24
CA SER A 150 19.08 -3.04 -13.40
C SER A 150 18.19 -3.43 -14.59
N LEU A 151 17.14 -4.20 -14.34
CA LEU A 151 16.18 -4.61 -15.36
C LEU A 151 15.42 -3.40 -15.95
N LEU A 152 14.92 -2.52 -15.08
CA LEU A 152 14.21 -1.31 -15.52
C LEU A 152 15.14 -0.38 -16.32
N LYS A 153 16.39 -0.20 -15.88
CA LYS A 153 17.37 0.62 -16.57
C LYS A 153 17.69 0.10 -17.98
N ALA A 154 17.68 -1.23 -18.17
CA ALA A 154 17.93 -1.86 -19.47
C ALA A 154 16.74 -1.72 -20.43
N ASN A 155 15.51 -1.59 -19.93
CA ASN A 155 14.29 -1.63 -20.74
C ASN A 155 13.56 -0.28 -20.87
N LEU A 156 13.88 0.70 -20.03
CA LEU A 156 13.24 2.01 -20.07
C LEU A 156 14.03 2.99 -20.96
N PRO A 157 13.33 3.92 -21.65
CA PRO A 157 13.97 5.02 -22.33
C PRO A 157 14.85 5.84 -21.36
N LYS A 158 15.95 6.39 -21.89
CA LYS A 158 16.87 7.23 -21.10
C LYS A 158 16.11 8.35 -20.37
N GLY A 159 16.40 8.53 -19.09
CA GLY A 159 15.78 9.55 -18.23
C GLY A 159 14.39 9.20 -17.67
N LYS A 160 13.84 8.00 -17.96
CA LYS A 160 12.52 7.59 -17.46
C LYS A 160 12.57 6.75 -16.17
N LEU A 161 13.75 6.24 -15.79
CA LEU A 161 13.88 5.40 -14.62
C LEU A 161 13.50 6.14 -13.32
N GLU A 162 14.14 7.28 -13.05
CA GLU A 162 13.88 8.01 -11.80
C GLU A 162 12.44 8.51 -11.66
N PRO A 163 11.82 9.13 -12.69
CA PRO A 163 10.40 9.46 -12.65
C PRO A 163 9.48 8.25 -12.36
N MET A 164 9.80 7.08 -12.91
CA MET A 164 9.04 5.85 -12.64
C MET A 164 9.17 5.43 -11.17
N LEU A 165 10.39 5.40 -10.61
CA LEU A 165 10.62 5.03 -9.20
C LEU A 165 9.94 6.00 -8.23
N ILE A 166 9.89 7.29 -8.57
CA ILE A 166 9.14 8.30 -7.81
C ILE A 166 7.64 8.00 -7.86
N ALA A 167 7.12 7.69 -9.05
CA ALA A 167 5.70 7.37 -9.23
C ALA A 167 5.31 6.09 -8.47
N ASP A 168 6.16 5.05 -8.50
CA ASP A 168 5.93 3.81 -7.77
C ASP A 168 5.86 4.01 -6.24
N ASN A 169 6.59 5.00 -5.73
CA ASN A 169 6.60 5.34 -4.30
C ASN A 169 5.54 6.37 -3.91
N ALA A 170 4.81 6.93 -4.86
CA ALA A 170 3.74 7.87 -4.58
C ALA A 170 2.56 7.19 -3.86
N ALA A 171 1.85 7.94 -3.03
CA ALA A 171 0.63 7.43 -2.41
C ALA A 171 -0.40 7.07 -3.50
N PRO A 172 -0.93 5.83 -3.49
CA PRO A 172 -1.90 5.43 -4.50
C PRO A 172 -3.16 6.28 -4.39
N ARG A 173 -3.65 6.74 -5.55
CA ARG A 173 -4.95 7.40 -5.64
C ARG A 173 -6.05 6.35 -5.58
N THR A 174 -7.16 6.66 -4.95
CA THR A 174 -8.36 5.82 -5.01
C THR A 174 -9.02 6.06 -6.37
N VAL A 175 -8.88 5.10 -7.28
CA VAL A 175 -9.47 5.16 -8.60
C VAL A 175 -10.59 4.15 -8.70
N VAL A 176 -11.73 4.60 -9.24
CA VAL A 176 -12.92 3.77 -9.45
C VAL A 176 -13.33 3.78 -10.91
N GLN A 177 -13.85 2.65 -11.35
CA GLN A 177 -14.41 2.46 -12.68
C GLN A 177 -15.92 2.58 -12.59
N VAL A 178 -16.50 3.39 -13.45
CA VAL A 178 -17.96 3.56 -13.57
C VAL A 178 -18.57 2.29 -14.15
N ASN A 179 -19.64 1.82 -13.56
CA ASN A 179 -20.47 0.78 -14.17
C ASN A 179 -21.41 1.42 -15.21
N THR A 180 -20.91 1.56 -16.43
CA THR A 180 -21.63 2.23 -17.51
C THR A 180 -22.89 1.47 -17.99
N LEU A 181 -23.15 0.26 -17.49
CA LEU A 181 -24.43 -0.45 -17.68
C LEU A 181 -25.53 0.10 -16.77
N ARG A 182 -25.19 0.90 -15.74
CA ARG A 182 -26.11 1.39 -14.70
C ARG A 182 -26.16 2.90 -14.58
N THR A 183 -25.09 3.60 -14.88
CA THR A 183 -24.97 5.06 -14.69
C THR A 183 -23.93 5.64 -15.63
N SER A 184 -23.88 6.96 -15.77
CA SER A 184 -22.81 7.68 -16.44
C SER A 184 -21.74 8.17 -15.45
N ALA A 185 -20.61 8.63 -15.96
CA ALA A 185 -19.56 9.21 -15.13
C ALA A 185 -20.02 10.52 -14.45
N GLU A 186 -20.80 11.31 -15.17
CA GLU A 186 -21.38 12.56 -14.68
C GLU A 186 -22.37 12.33 -13.56
N GLU A 187 -23.35 11.45 -13.76
CA GLU A 187 -24.36 11.09 -12.75
C GLU A 187 -23.73 10.50 -11.49
N LEU A 188 -22.72 9.61 -11.65
CA LEU A 188 -21.99 9.05 -10.53
C LEU A 188 -21.21 10.13 -9.77
N ALA A 189 -20.57 11.07 -10.49
CA ALA A 189 -19.80 12.14 -9.85
C ALA A 189 -20.70 13.07 -9.04
N GLU A 190 -21.89 13.43 -9.57
CA GLU A 190 -22.89 14.22 -8.84
C GLU A 190 -23.37 13.49 -7.58
N ARG A 191 -23.66 12.21 -7.69
CA ARG A 191 -24.11 11.41 -6.58
C ARG A 191 -23.07 11.26 -5.48
N LEU A 192 -21.82 10.94 -5.83
CA LEU A 192 -20.72 10.84 -4.88
C LEU A 192 -20.44 12.18 -4.21
N THR A 193 -20.58 13.29 -4.93
CA THR A 193 -20.44 14.64 -4.37
C THR A 193 -21.53 14.92 -3.34
N ALA A 194 -22.78 14.48 -3.58
CA ALA A 194 -23.86 14.55 -2.60
C ALA A 194 -23.61 13.65 -1.37
N GLU A 195 -22.83 12.58 -1.53
CA GLU A 195 -22.35 11.71 -0.45
C GLU A 195 -21.08 12.26 0.25
N HIS A 196 -20.71 13.53 0.01
CA HIS A 196 -19.54 14.23 0.56
C HIS A 196 -18.18 13.67 0.15
N VAL A 197 -18.10 12.99 -0.97
CA VAL A 197 -16.87 12.50 -1.57
C VAL A 197 -16.32 13.54 -2.55
N CYS A 198 -15.01 13.82 -2.46
CA CYS A 198 -14.36 14.65 -3.48
C CYS A 198 -14.08 13.79 -4.72
N VAL A 199 -14.62 14.21 -5.86
CA VAL A 199 -14.53 13.49 -7.13
C VAL A 199 -13.78 14.32 -8.16
N LYS A 200 -12.88 13.68 -8.92
CA LYS A 200 -12.21 14.25 -10.08
C LYS A 200 -12.27 13.26 -11.24
N PRO A 201 -12.55 13.70 -12.46
CA PRO A 201 -12.39 12.86 -13.64
C PRO A 201 -10.95 12.36 -13.77
N HIS A 202 -10.78 11.16 -14.31
CA HIS A 202 -9.44 10.66 -14.62
C HIS A 202 -8.91 11.35 -15.88
N GLU A 203 -7.60 11.63 -15.92
CA GLU A 203 -6.97 12.50 -16.91
C GLU A 203 -7.13 12.02 -18.38
N TRP A 204 -7.22 10.70 -18.61
CA TRP A 204 -7.26 10.09 -19.95
C TRP A 204 -8.26 8.93 -20.08
N MET A 205 -9.09 8.65 -19.08
CA MET A 205 -10.08 7.57 -19.11
C MET A 205 -11.44 8.10 -18.65
N ALA A 206 -12.34 8.31 -19.62
CA ALA A 206 -13.59 9.02 -19.40
C ALA A 206 -14.54 8.38 -18.40
N ASP A 207 -14.56 7.03 -18.32
CA ASP A 207 -15.39 6.27 -17.42
C ASP A 207 -14.65 5.86 -16.11
N CYS A 208 -13.70 6.70 -15.70
CA CYS A 208 -12.85 6.52 -14.53
C CYS A 208 -12.89 7.78 -13.67
N LEU A 209 -13.09 7.61 -12.36
CA LEU A 209 -13.08 8.72 -11.41
C LEU A 209 -12.01 8.52 -10.34
N VAL A 210 -11.37 9.62 -9.95
CA VAL A 210 -10.40 9.68 -8.82
C VAL A 210 -11.13 10.22 -7.62
N LEU A 211 -11.16 9.45 -6.54
CA LEU A 211 -11.88 9.79 -5.33
C LEU A 211 -10.92 10.17 -4.19
N SER A 212 -11.39 11.07 -3.31
CA SER A 212 -10.74 11.38 -2.04
C SER A 212 -11.79 11.74 -0.98
N GLY A 213 -11.42 11.55 0.29
CA GLY A 213 -12.35 11.78 1.39
C GLY A 213 -13.47 10.73 1.51
N THR A 214 -13.27 9.54 0.95
CA THR A 214 -14.30 8.50 0.83
C THR A 214 -14.68 7.82 2.16
N GLY A 215 -13.82 7.89 3.17
CA GLY A 215 -13.95 6.97 4.32
C GLY A 215 -13.86 5.50 3.88
N SER A 216 -14.78 4.67 4.35
CA SER A 216 -14.91 3.28 3.88
C SER A 216 -15.79 3.26 2.63
N LEU A 217 -15.24 2.86 1.50
CA LEU A 217 -15.96 2.75 0.23
C LEU A 217 -17.19 1.82 0.33
N GLU A 218 -17.09 0.75 1.11
CA GLU A 218 -18.14 -0.24 1.32
C GLU A 218 -19.38 0.36 2.02
N GLN A 219 -19.25 1.54 2.62
CA GLN A 219 -20.36 2.23 3.28
C GLN A 219 -21.10 3.20 2.35
N LEU A 220 -20.50 3.58 1.22
CA LEU A 220 -21.13 4.49 0.26
C LEU A 220 -22.34 3.81 -0.39
N PRO A 221 -23.52 4.48 -0.43
CA PRO A 221 -24.71 3.97 -1.11
C PRO A 221 -24.44 3.63 -2.58
N ALA A 222 -23.75 4.51 -3.31
CA ALA A 222 -23.39 4.30 -4.70
C ALA A 222 -22.54 3.01 -4.91
N PHE A 223 -21.66 2.66 -3.96
CA PHE A 223 -20.90 1.40 -4.02
C PHE A 223 -21.81 0.19 -3.82
N ARG A 224 -22.68 0.22 -2.81
CA ARG A 224 -23.62 -0.88 -2.51
C ARG A 224 -24.62 -1.15 -3.63
N GLU A 225 -24.98 -0.12 -4.38
CA GLU A 225 -25.82 -0.22 -5.56
C GLU A 225 -25.06 -0.72 -6.80
N GLY A 226 -23.73 -0.89 -6.70
CA GLY A 226 -22.91 -1.38 -7.80
C GLY A 226 -22.77 -0.40 -8.95
N LEU A 227 -22.83 0.92 -8.66
CA LEU A 227 -22.64 1.96 -9.67
C LEU A 227 -21.18 2.15 -10.07
N PHE A 228 -20.26 1.67 -9.25
CA PHE A 228 -18.83 1.66 -9.52
C PHE A 228 -18.11 0.51 -8.79
N TYR A 229 -16.89 0.22 -9.21
CA TYR A 229 -15.97 -0.70 -8.55
C TYR A 229 -14.57 -0.13 -8.52
N VAL A 230 -13.74 -0.61 -7.58
CA VAL A 230 -12.36 -0.13 -7.44
C VAL A 230 -11.45 -0.90 -8.38
N GLN A 231 -10.77 -0.20 -9.28
CA GLN A 231 -9.79 -0.80 -10.16
C GLN A 231 -8.78 0.23 -10.63
N ASP A 232 -7.51 -0.16 -10.65
CA ASP A 232 -6.44 0.64 -11.27
C ASP A 232 -6.68 0.78 -12.79
N PRO A 233 -6.49 1.99 -13.37
CA PRO A 233 -6.67 2.22 -14.81
C PRO A 233 -5.81 1.32 -15.69
N ALA A 234 -4.57 1.00 -15.27
CA ALA A 234 -3.70 0.10 -16.03
C ALA A 234 -4.27 -1.33 -16.09
N ALA A 235 -4.94 -1.78 -15.02
CA ALA A 235 -5.63 -3.07 -15.05
C ALA A 235 -6.80 -3.08 -16.03
N LYS A 236 -7.54 -1.97 -16.15
CA LYS A 236 -8.60 -1.82 -17.17
C LYS A 236 -8.04 -1.79 -18.59
N LEU A 237 -6.87 -1.17 -18.81
CA LEU A 237 -6.23 -1.15 -20.13
C LEU A 237 -6.03 -2.55 -20.71
N SER A 238 -5.71 -3.55 -19.88
CA SER A 238 -5.53 -4.93 -20.33
C SER A 238 -6.82 -5.50 -20.95
N VAL A 239 -7.98 -5.14 -20.39
CA VAL A 239 -9.30 -5.53 -20.91
C VAL A 239 -9.63 -4.77 -22.19
N LEU A 240 -9.32 -3.47 -22.26
CA LEU A 240 -9.53 -2.67 -23.48
C LEU A 240 -8.67 -3.17 -24.65
N CYS A 241 -7.46 -3.68 -24.38
CA CYS A 241 -6.62 -4.33 -25.39
C CYS A 241 -7.23 -5.59 -25.99
N ALA A 242 -8.12 -6.27 -25.27
CA ALA A 242 -8.85 -7.44 -25.77
C ALA A 242 -9.92 -7.09 -26.83
N ARG A 243 -10.24 -5.79 -26.99
CA ARG A 243 -11.21 -5.28 -27.98
C ARG A 243 -12.56 -6.00 -27.95
N LEU A 244 -13.06 -6.24 -26.74
CA LEU A 244 -14.38 -6.82 -26.52
C LEU A 244 -15.45 -5.85 -27.07
N THR A 245 -16.54 -6.42 -27.61
CA THR A 245 -17.62 -5.65 -28.25
C THR A 245 -18.95 -5.87 -27.54
N GLU A 246 -19.84 -4.91 -27.66
CA GLU A 246 -21.22 -5.01 -27.09
C GLU A 246 -22.08 -6.11 -27.72
N SER A 247 -21.62 -6.76 -28.78
CA SER A 247 -22.27 -7.95 -29.34
C SER A 247 -22.15 -9.18 -28.44
N GLY A 248 -21.30 -9.10 -27.42
CA GLY A 248 -20.99 -10.21 -26.52
C GLY A 248 -19.87 -11.08 -27.03
N GLY A 249 -19.69 -12.22 -26.37
CA GLY A 249 -18.64 -13.19 -26.66
C GLY A 249 -18.41 -14.16 -25.51
N ASN A 250 -17.36 -14.96 -25.61
CA ASN A 250 -16.91 -15.86 -24.56
C ASN A 250 -15.54 -15.41 -24.08
N VAL A 251 -15.43 -15.11 -22.79
CA VAL A 251 -14.19 -14.63 -22.16
C VAL A 251 -13.77 -15.62 -21.08
N LEU A 252 -12.47 -15.92 -21.02
CA LEU A 252 -11.85 -16.66 -19.92
C LEU A 252 -10.89 -15.72 -19.18
N ASP A 253 -11.18 -15.43 -17.91
CA ASP A 253 -10.28 -14.71 -16.99
C ASP A 253 -9.59 -15.73 -16.08
N CYS A 254 -8.35 -16.09 -16.41
CA CYS A 254 -7.60 -17.14 -15.70
C CYS A 254 -7.00 -16.66 -14.36
N CYS A 255 -7.00 -15.36 -14.08
CA CYS A 255 -6.46 -14.76 -12.86
C CYS A 255 -7.45 -13.70 -12.36
N ALA A 256 -8.70 -14.12 -12.15
CA ALA A 256 -9.84 -13.22 -12.03
C ALA A 256 -9.88 -12.45 -10.70
N ALA A 257 -9.51 -13.09 -9.59
CA ALA A 257 -9.73 -12.49 -8.28
C ALA A 257 -9.02 -11.14 -8.06
N PRO A 258 -9.71 -10.14 -7.50
CA PRO A 258 -11.07 -10.15 -6.94
C PRO A 258 -12.21 -9.88 -7.94
N GLY A 259 -12.00 -9.97 -9.25
CA GLY A 259 -13.07 -9.83 -10.26
C GLY A 259 -13.02 -8.57 -11.12
N GLY A 260 -12.14 -7.61 -10.82
CA GLY A 260 -12.14 -6.31 -11.49
C GLY A 260 -11.98 -6.37 -13.01
N LYS A 261 -11.16 -7.29 -13.57
CA LYS A 261 -11.02 -7.48 -15.02
C LYS A 261 -12.25 -8.16 -15.63
N SER A 262 -12.82 -9.13 -14.92
CA SER A 262 -14.09 -9.76 -15.32
C SER A 262 -15.25 -8.74 -15.38
N PHE A 263 -15.35 -7.83 -14.39
CA PHE A 263 -16.34 -6.75 -14.42
C PHE A 263 -16.11 -5.78 -15.59
N ALA A 264 -14.86 -5.38 -15.83
CA ALA A 264 -14.53 -4.53 -16.97
C ALA A 264 -14.89 -5.21 -18.31
N ALA A 265 -14.66 -6.53 -18.42
CA ALA A 265 -15.05 -7.30 -19.60
C ALA A 265 -16.56 -7.37 -19.77
N ALA A 266 -17.32 -7.63 -18.70
CA ALA A 266 -18.77 -7.66 -18.73
C ALA A 266 -19.37 -6.32 -19.20
N ILE A 267 -18.82 -5.20 -18.72
CA ILE A 267 -19.23 -3.86 -19.12
C ILE A 267 -18.90 -3.63 -20.60
N ALA A 268 -17.69 -3.96 -21.05
CA ALA A 268 -17.28 -3.82 -22.45
C ALA A 268 -18.12 -4.67 -23.41
N MET A 269 -18.65 -5.80 -22.93
CA MET A 269 -19.56 -6.67 -23.69
C MET A 269 -21.04 -6.24 -23.63
N GLY A 270 -21.36 -5.09 -23.03
CA GLY A 270 -22.74 -4.64 -22.88
C GLY A 270 -23.60 -5.57 -22.02
N GLY A 271 -23.00 -6.34 -21.12
CA GLY A 271 -23.70 -7.33 -20.30
C GLY A 271 -24.14 -8.59 -21.07
N LYS A 272 -23.62 -8.83 -22.28
CA LYS A 272 -23.99 -9.96 -23.14
C LYS A 272 -22.87 -11.00 -23.20
N GLY A 273 -23.21 -12.27 -23.52
CA GLY A 273 -22.23 -13.35 -23.66
C GLY A 273 -21.93 -14.07 -22.35
N SER A 274 -20.76 -14.67 -22.22
CA SER A 274 -20.35 -15.42 -21.04
C SER A 274 -18.92 -15.11 -20.61
N ILE A 275 -18.68 -15.10 -19.30
CA ILE A 275 -17.35 -14.94 -18.70
C ILE A 275 -17.12 -16.09 -17.73
N VAL A 276 -16.03 -16.84 -17.93
CA VAL A 276 -15.57 -17.83 -16.97
C VAL A 276 -14.40 -17.22 -16.20
N SER A 277 -14.61 -17.02 -14.91
CA SER A 277 -13.62 -16.41 -14.01
C SER A 277 -12.98 -17.47 -13.14
N CYS A 278 -11.67 -17.64 -13.24
CA CYS A 278 -10.89 -18.65 -12.52
C CYS A 278 -9.80 -17.99 -11.66
N ASP A 279 -9.48 -18.59 -10.52
CA ASP A 279 -8.27 -18.26 -9.74
C ASP A 279 -7.68 -19.55 -9.16
N ILE A 280 -6.34 -19.59 -9.04
CA ILE A 280 -5.63 -20.76 -8.52
C ILE A 280 -5.88 -20.98 -7.01
N TYR A 281 -6.26 -19.92 -6.29
CA TYR A 281 -6.45 -19.96 -4.85
C TYR A 281 -7.93 -20.05 -4.47
N PRO A 282 -8.41 -21.17 -3.88
CA PRO A 282 -9.82 -21.35 -3.52
C PRO A 282 -10.39 -20.23 -2.64
N HIS A 283 -9.57 -19.68 -1.70
CA HIS A 283 -10.03 -18.59 -0.83
C HIS A 283 -10.25 -17.26 -1.57
N LYS A 284 -9.78 -17.15 -2.81
CA LYS A 284 -9.96 -15.97 -3.65
C LYS A 284 -11.19 -16.09 -4.55
N THR A 285 -11.67 -17.30 -4.84
CA THR A 285 -12.88 -17.46 -5.65
C THR A 285 -14.10 -16.87 -4.96
N ALA A 286 -14.19 -16.97 -3.62
CA ALA A 286 -15.22 -16.29 -2.82
C ALA A 286 -15.20 -14.75 -2.88
N LEU A 287 -14.16 -14.14 -3.45
CA LEU A 287 -14.11 -12.68 -3.68
C LEU A 287 -14.67 -12.30 -5.05
N ILE A 288 -14.88 -13.28 -5.94
CA ILE A 288 -15.43 -13.09 -7.29
C ILE A 288 -16.96 -13.20 -7.23
N GLU A 289 -17.49 -14.04 -6.33
CA GLU A 289 -18.91 -14.23 -6.04
C GLU A 289 -19.51 -13.01 -5.33
#